data_b5452acf2c2250d539af19227c92267e
#
_entry.id   b5452acf2c2250d539af19227c92267e
#
_cell.length_a   1.000
_cell.length_b   1.000
_cell.length_c   1.000
_cell.angle_alpha   90.00
_cell.angle_beta   90.00
_cell.angle_gamma   90.00
#
_symmetry.space_group_name_H-M   'P 1'
#
loop_
_entity.id
_entity.type
_entity.pdbx_description
1 polymer ?
#
loop_
_entity_poly.entity_id
_entity_poly.type
_entity_poly.pdbx_seq_one_letter_code
_entity_poly.pdbx_strand_id
1 'polypeptide(L)'
;MKKIRRIIIVSAIILSAALPGLKKLQPLEQEGVKLTKCIDGDTAHFMIDGQDTTVRFLAIDTPETKKPNTPVQPYGKEASRYTCDALSSAKEIRLEYEKEKTDKYGRCLAWVFVDDELLQEKLIRKGYAKVSYLYDEYTYTGRLQKAEKEAKERELGLWDKE
;
A
#
# COMPACT_ATOMS: atom_id res chain seq x y z
N MET A 1 15.61 -44.49 66.56
CA MET A 1 14.18 -44.20 66.36
C MET A 1 14.05 -43.19 65.20
N LYS A 2 13.76 -43.68 63.99
CA LYS A 2 13.64 -42.84 62.79
C LYS A 2 12.20 -42.45 62.58
N LYS A 3 11.88 -41.13 62.64
CA LYS A 3 10.55 -40.59 62.34
C LYS A 3 10.38 -40.47 60.83
N ILE A 4 9.48 -41.26 60.27
CA ILE A 4 9.05 -41.18 58.86
C ILE A 4 8.06 -40.04 58.73
N ARG A 5 8.44 -38.98 58.02
CA ARG A 5 7.51 -37.90 57.62
C ARG A 5 6.74 -38.37 56.37
N ARG A 6 5.43 -38.54 56.56
CA ARG A 6 4.50 -38.79 55.43
C ARG A 6 4.30 -37.47 54.68
N ILE A 7 4.70 -37.45 53.43
CA ILE A 7 4.40 -36.37 52.50
C ILE A 7 3.01 -36.67 51.92
N ILE A 8 2.03 -35.81 52.21
CA ILE A 8 0.69 -35.87 51.62
C ILE A 8 0.79 -35.09 50.29
N ILE A 9 0.76 -35.81 49.19
CA ILE A 9 0.62 -35.19 47.86
C ILE A 9 -0.87 -34.91 47.65
N VAL A 10 -1.23 -33.64 47.73
CA VAL A 10 -2.58 -33.17 47.35
C VAL A 10 -2.57 -33.01 45.81
N SER A 11 -3.17 -33.98 45.14
CA SER A 11 -3.40 -33.89 43.70
C SER A 11 -4.53 -32.92 43.44
N ALA A 12 -4.19 -31.68 43.01
CA ALA A 12 -5.16 -30.71 42.48
C ALA A 12 -5.62 -31.18 41.10
N ILE A 13 -6.79 -31.76 41.03
CA ILE A 13 -7.48 -32.06 39.76
C ILE A 13 -7.99 -30.70 39.23
N ILE A 14 -7.24 -30.14 38.24
CA ILE A 14 -7.74 -28.97 37.51
C ILE A 14 -8.81 -29.50 36.54
N LEU A 15 -10.05 -29.31 36.91
CA LEU A 15 -11.21 -29.52 36.04
C LEU A 15 -11.23 -28.44 34.97
N SER A 16 -10.62 -28.71 33.83
CA SER A 16 -10.68 -27.88 32.61
C SER A 16 -12.11 -27.91 32.07
N ALA A 17 -12.95 -26.96 32.52
CA ALA A 17 -14.22 -26.69 31.85
C ALA A 17 -13.96 -26.11 30.46
N ALA A 18 -14.01 -26.98 29.47
CA ALA A 18 -14.04 -26.54 28.06
C ALA A 18 -15.34 -25.77 27.83
N LEU A 19 -15.26 -24.45 27.71
CA LEU A 19 -16.33 -23.60 27.19
C LEU A 19 -16.57 -23.92 25.72
N PRO A 20 -17.73 -24.49 25.31
CA PRO A 20 -18.01 -24.67 23.90
C PRO A 20 -18.45 -23.31 23.35
N GLY A 21 -17.70 -22.75 22.42
CA GLY A 21 -18.23 -21.66 21.59
C GLY A 21 -17.37 -20.45 21.29
N LEU A 22 -16.12 -20.36 21.71
CA LEU A 22 -15.22 -19.36 21.06
C LEU A 22 -14.74 -19.96 19.73
N LYS A 23 -15.54 -19.81 18.66
CA LYS A 23 -15.01 -19.82 17.31
C LYS A 23 -13.95 -18.71 17.28
N LYS A 24 -12.66 -19.10 17.28
CA LYS A 24 -11.56 -18.23 16.97
C LYS A 24 -11.94 -17.61 15.62
N LEU A 25 -12.32 -16.32 15.62
CA LEU A 25 -12.47 -15.56 14.41
C LEU A 25 -11.11 -15.64 13.71
N GLN A 26 -11.02 -16.52 12.72
CA GLN A 26 -9.91 -16.47 11.80
C GLN A 26 -10.01 -15.09 11.14
N PRO A 27 -8.92 -14.31 11.08
CA PRO A 27 -8.90 -13.14 10.22
C PRO A 27 -9.39 -13.64 8.85
N LEU A 28 -10.39 -12.98 8.27
CA LEU A 28 -10.71 -13.16 6.87
C LEU A 28 -9.37 -12.94 6.14
N GLU A 29 -8.77 -13.99 5.61
CA GLU A 29 -7.69 -13.85 4.65
C GLU A 29 -8.28 -13.01 3.54
N GLN A 30 -7.96 -11.71 3.53
CA GLN A 30 -8.20 -10.88 2.35
C GLN A 30 -7.46 -11.58 1.22
N GLU A 31 -8.18 -12.06 0.22
CA GLU A 31 -7.53 -12.53 -1.00
C GLU A 31 -6.59 -11.42 -1.43
N GLY A 32 -5.28 -11.75 -1.48
CA GLY A 32 -4.25 -10.73 -1.67
C GLY A 32 -4.51 -9.95 -2.94
N VAL A 33 -4.33 -8.65 -2.86
CA VAL A 33 -4.43 -7.73 -4.00
C VAL A 33 -3.45 -8.18 -5.08
N LYS A 34 -3.93 -8.39 -6.30
CA LYS A 34 -3.08 -8.84 -7.43
C LYS A 34 -3.14 -7.82 -8.56
N LEU A 35 -1.98 -7.43 -9.08
CA LEU A 35 -1.91 -6.62 -10.28
C LEU A 35 -2.55 -7.36 -11.46
N THR A 36 -3.46 -6.69 -12.19
CA THR A 36 -4.04 -7.21 -13.45
C THR A 36 -3.53 -6.44 -14.66
N LYS A 37 -3.31 -5.12 -14.52
CA LYS A 37 -2.84 -4.29 -15.63
C LYS A 37 -2.17 -3.01 -15.16
N CYS A 38 -1.02 -2.67 -15.74
CA CYS A 38 -0.42 -1.35 -15.61
C CYS A 38 -1.10 -0.37 -16.58
N ILE A 39 -1.44 0.84 -16.10
CA ILE A 39 -2.01 1.89 -16.94
C ILE A 39 -0.96 2.98 -17.20
N ASP A 40 -0.50 3.66 -16.15
CA ASP A 40 0.52 4.71 -16.18
C ASP A 40 1.28 4.78 -14.84
N GLY A 41 1.91 5.90 -14.54
CA GLY A 41 2.73 6.04 -13.34
C GLY A 41 1.94 6.07 -12.02
N ASP A 42 0.67 6.45 -12.05
CA ASP A 42 -0.15 6.63 -10.85
C ASP A 42 -1.52 5.93 -10.91
N THR A 43 -1.69 5.06 -11.88
CA THR A 43 -2.93 4.31 -12.07
C THR A 43 -2.63 2.88 -12.53
N ALA A 44 -3.25 1.91 -11.89
CA ALA A 44 -3.18 0.49 -12.27
C ALA A 44 -4.50 -0.22 -11.99
N HIS A 45 -4.69 -1.39 -12.59
CA HIS A 45 -5.80 -2.28 -12.26
C HIS A 45 -5.33 -3.39 -11.34
N PHE A 46 -6.17 -3.70 -10.38
CA PHE A 46 -5.94 -4.78 -9.43
C PHE A 46 -7.16 -5.67 -9.29
N MET A 47 -6.95 -6.94 -9.10
CA MET A 47 -7.97 -7.86 -8.60
C MET A 47 -8.11 -7.63 -7.11
N ILE A 48 -9.27 -7.14 -6.67
CA ILE A 48 -9.62 -6.87 -5.27
C ILE A 48 -10.93 -7.58 -4.99
N ASP A 49 -10.96 -8.51 -4.05
CA ASP A 49 -12.14 -9.30 -3.69
C ASP A 49 -12.86 -9.93 -4.92
N GLY A 50 -12.06 -10.43 -5.87
CA GLY A 50 -12.57 -11.04 -7.10
C GLY A 50 -13.04 -10.07 -8.18
N GLN A 51 -12.87 -8.77 -8.01
CA GLN A 51 -13.24 -7.74 -8.99
C GLN A 51 -12.02 -7.03 -9.56
N ASP A 52 -11.95 -6.87 -10.89
CA ASP A 52 -10.94 -6.05 -11.55
C ASP A 52 -11.26 -4.57 -11.33
N THR A 53 -10.45 -3.89 -10.55
CA THR A 53 -10.69 -2.53 -10.06
C THR A 53 -9.59 -1.58 -10.50
N THR A 54 -9.98 -0.46 -11.11
CA THR A 54 -9.05 0.63 -11.41
C THR A 54 -8.72 1.40 -10.13
N VAL A 55 -7.44 1.46 -9.79
CA VAL A 55 -6.93 2.19 -8.62
C VAL A 55 -6.12 3.38 -9.08
N ARG A 56 -6.51 4.58 -8.65
CA ARG A 56 -5.74 5.83 -8.75
C ARG A 56 -4.99 6.05 -7.44
N PHE A 57 -3.69 6.22 -7.54
CA PHE A 57 -2.83 6.37 -6.37
C PHE A 57 -3.03 7.75 -5.74
N LEU A 58 -3.30 7.76 -4.43
CA LEU A 58 -3.58 8.97 -3.66
C LEU A 58 -2.42 9.96 -3.64
N ALA A 59 -2.77 11.24 -3.64
CA ALA A 59 -1.90 12.38 -3.32
C ALA A 59 -0.68 12.57 -4.25
N ILE A 60 -0.64 11.92 -5.40
CA ILE A 60 0.42 12.12 -6.41
C ILE A 60 -0.14 12.39 -7.80
N ASP A 61 0.71 12.96 -8.63
CA ASP A 61 0.49 13.14 -10.06
C ASP A 61 1.77 12.81 -10.81
N THR A 62 1.68 11.90 -11.77
CA THR A 62 2.78 11.54 -12.66
C THR A 62 2.62 12.20 -14.02
N PRO A 63 3.71 12.41 -14.78
CA PRO A 63 3.60 12.95 -16.13
C PRO A 63 2.74 12.07 -17.02
N GLU A 64 1.92 12.71 -17.85
CA GLU A 64 0.96 12.06 -18.72
C GLU A 64 1.62 11.27 -19.86
N THR A 65 1.16 10.05 -20.10
CA THR A 65 1.68 9.19 -21.18
C THR A 65 0.62 8.75 -22.19
N LYS A 66 -0.66 8.79 -21.82
CA LYS A 66 -1.73 8.14 -22.60
C LYS A 66 -2.92 9.05 -22.93
N LYS A 67 -2.87 10.32 -22.52
CA LYS A 67 -3.95 11.24 -22.81
C LYS A 67 -4.05 11.51 -24.32
N PRO A 68 -5.22 11.27 -24.96
CA PRO A 68 -5.40 11.53 -26.38
C PRO A 68 -5.04 12.98 -26.75
N ASN A 69 -4.36 13.15 -27.87
CA ASN A 69 -3.92 14.46 -28.40
C ASN A 69 -2.97 15.25 -27.46
N THR A 70 -2.33 14.59 -26.53
CA THR A 70 -1.32 15.20 -25.66
C THR A 70 0.02 14.49 -25.88
N PRO A 71 1.12 15.21 -26.19
CA PRO A 71 2.44 14.60 -26.27
C PRO A 71 2.80 13.93 -24.93
N VAL A 72 3.57 12.84 -25.03
CA VAL A 72 4.13 12.20 -23.85
C VAL A 72 4.99 13.22 -23.11
N GLN A 73 4.71 13.45 -21.85
CA GLN A 73 5.46 14.39 -21.03
C GLN A 73 6.82 13.80 -20.62
N PRO A 74 7.85 14.63 -20.39
CA PRO A 74 9.13 14.19 -19.86
C PRO A 74 8.92 13.36 -18.59
N TYR A 75 9.70 12.29 -18.44
CA TYR A 75 9.64 11.31 -17.33
C TYR A 75 8.34 10.49 -17.22
N GLY A 76 7.35 10.68 -18.10
CA GLY A 76 6.10 9.90 -18.05
C GLY A 76 6.34 8.41 -18.33
N LYS A 77 7.19 8.07 -19.30
CA LYS A 77 7.53 6.67 -19.59
C LYS A 77 8.31 6.03 -18.45
N GLU A 78 9.22 6.76 -17.85
CA GLU A 78 10.02 6.33 -16.69
C GLU A 78 9.13 6.06 -15.49
N ALA A 79 8.20 6.97 -15.15
CA ALA A 79 7.22 6.80 -14.09
C ALA A 79 6.35 5.55 -14.32
N SER A 80 5.78 5.42 -15.53
CA SER A 80 4.94 4.27 -15.88
C SER A 80 5.71 2.95 -15.82
N ARG A 81 6.94 2.90 -16.31
CA ARG A 81 7.79 1.71 -16.25
C ARG A 81 8.12 1.38 -14.81
N TYR A 82 8.57 2.36 -14.02
CA TYR A 82 8.91 2.14 -12.61
C TYR A 82 7.75 1.56 -11.82
N THR A 83 6.54 2.12 -11.98
CA THR A 83 5.33 1.62 -11.35
C THR A 83 5.05 0.18 -11.76
N CYS A 84 5.10 -0.12 -13.07
CA CYS A 84 4.81 -1.45 -13.57
C CYS A 84 5.82 -2.49 -13.09
N ASP A 85 7.11 -2.17 -13.13
CA ASP A 85 8.18 -3.06 -12.67
C ASP A 85 8.05 -3.34 -11.16
N ALA A 86 7.80 -2.30 -10.35
CA ALA A 86 7.60 -2.45 -8.92
C ALA A 86 6.40 -3.35 -8.59
N LEU A 87 5.26 -3.11 -9.22
CA LEU A 87 4.04 -3.90 -8.99
C LEU A 87 4.17 -5.34 -9.52
N SER A 88 4.83 -5.54 -10.67
CA SER A 88 4.97 -6.87 -11.27
C SER A 88 5.96 -7.76 -10.54
N SER A 89 6.97 -7.18 -9.89
CA SER A 89 7.99 -7.90 -9.13
C SER A 89 7.66 -8.04 -7.64
N ALA A 90 6.57 -7.44 -7.18
CA ALA A 90 6.14 -7.46 -5.79
C ALA A 90 5.88 -8.89 -5.29
N LYS A 91 6.34 -9.21 -4.10
CA LYS A 91 5.94 -10.42 -3.37
C LYS A 91 4.56 -10.23 -2.75
N GLU A 92 4.29 -9.00 -2.30
CA GLU A 92 3.03 -8.60 -1.69
C GLU A 92 2.64 -7.19 -2.15
N ILE A 93 1.36 -7.02 -2.48
CA ILE A 93 0.76 -5.70 -2.71
C ILE A 93 -0.33 -5.50 -1.68
N ARG A 94 -0.30 -4.37 -0.98
CA ARG A 94 -1.29 -4.00 0.02
C ARG A 94 -1.84 -2.61 -0.30
N LEU A 95 -3.15 -2.46 -0.18
CA LEU A 95 -3.85 -1.19 -0.36
C LEU A 95 -4.35 -0.67 0.99
N GLU A 96 -4.16 0.62 1.22
CA GLU A 96 -4.78 1.33 2.33
C GLU A 96 -5.64 2.48 1.79
N TYR A 97 -6.72 2.78 2.48
CA TYR A 97 -7.72 3.73 2.04
C TYR A 97 -7.84 4.89 3.01
N GLU A 98 -8.18 6.05 2.48
CA GLU A 98 -8.66 7.18 3.27
C GLU A 98 -10.19 7.14 3.40
N LYS A 99 -10.78 8.20 3.98
CA LYS A 99 -12.23 8.30 4.18
C LYS A 99 -13.00 8.17 2.86
N GLU A 100 -12.56 8.90 1.84
CA GLU A 100 -13.10 8.76 0.48
C GLU A 100 -12.36 7.68 -0.29
N LYS A 101 -13.10 6.67 -0.71
CA LYS A 101 -12.55 5.49 -1.39
C LYS A 101 -12.62 5.55 -2.90
N THR A 102 -13.39 6.51 -3.47
CA THR A 102 -13.59 6.61 -4.91
C THR A 102 -13.59 8.06 -5.36
N ASP A 103 -13.08 8.30 -6.56
CA ASP A 103 -13.17 9.61 -7.20
C ASP A 103 -14.46 9.76 -8.03
N LYS A 104 -14.65 10.95 -8.60
CA LYS A 104 -15.81 11.27 -9.44
C LYS A 104 -15.91 10.46 -10.74
N TYR A 105 -14.85 9.75 -11.12
CA TYR A 105 -14.79 8.87 -12.28
C TYR A 105 -15.01 7.39 -11.92
N GLY A 106 -15.27 7.10 -10.64
CA GLY A 106 -15.47 5.75 -10.14
C GLY A 106 -14.18 4.94 -9.93
N ARG A 107 -13.00 5.58 -9.99
CA ARG A 107 -11.73 4.90 -9.69
C ARG A 107 -11.56 4.79 -8.18
N CYS A 108 -11.09 3.65 -7.72
CA CYS A 108 -10.71 3.45 -6.33
C CYS A 108 -9.50 4.32 -5.98
N LEU A 109 -9.54 5.01 -4.84
CA LEU A 109 -8.45 5.84 -4.33
C LEU A 109 -7.71 5.10 -3.24
N ALA A 110 -6.40 4.84 -3.41
CA ALA A 110 -5.63 4.09 -2.42
C ALA A 110 -4.16 4.53 -2.31
N TRP A 111 -3.62 4.28 -1.13
CA TRP A 111 -2.20 4.14 -0.89
C TRP A 111 -1.78 2.74 -1.32
N VAL A 112 -0.71 2.64 -2.09
CA VAL A 112 -0.21 1.37 -2.62
C VAL A 112 1.11 1.03 -1.97
N PHE A 113 1.13 -0.07 -1.24
CA PHE A 113 2.35 -0.63 -0.65
C PHE A 113 2.82 -1.81 -1.49
N VAL A 114 4.10 -1.81 -1.78
CA VAL A 114 4.82 -2.88 -2.48
C VAL A 114 5.91 -3.37 -1.55
N ASP A 115 5.80 -4.60 -1.07
CA ASP A 115 6.74 -5.18 -0.11
C ASP A 115 6.99 -4.24 1.10
N ASP A 116 5.90 -3.73 1.71
CA ASP A 116 5.86 -2.76 2.82
C ASP A 116 6.39 -1.34 2.52
N GLU A 117 6.81 -1.04 1.30
CA GLU A 117 7.24 0.29 0.91
C GLU A 117 6.13 1.05 0.17
N LEU A 118 5.88 2.29 0.56
CA LEU A 118 4.88 3.16 -0.06
C LEU A 118 5.32 3.56 -1.48
N LEU A 119 4.63 3.03 -2.51
CA LEU A 119 5.00 3.25 -3.91
C LEU A 119 4.96 4.72 -4.31
N GLN A 120 3.99 5.49 -3.81
CA GLN A 120 3.88 6.93 -4.03
C GLN A 120 5.13 7.67 -3.56
N GLU A 121 5.62 7.34 -2.37
CA GLU A 121 6.85 7.94 -1.85
C GLU A 121 8.07 7.60 -2.71
N LYS A 122 8.16 6.35 -3.17
CA LYS A 122 9.27 5.91 -4.05
C LYS A 122 9.27 6.66 -5.39
N LEU A 123 8.11 6.86 -5.99
CA LEU A 123 7.95 7.64 -7.22
C LEU A 123 8.39 9.10 -7.03
N ILE A 124 7.95 9.73 -5.95
CA ILE A 124 8.31 11.11 -5.62
C ILE A 124 9.81 11.25 -5.37
N ARG A 125 10.42 10.34 -4.59
CA ARG A 125 11.87 10.36 -4.31
C ARG A 125 12.74 10.27 -5.56
N LYS A 126 12.23 9.62 -6.61
CA LYS A 126 12.90 9.54 -7.92
C LYS A 126 12.61 10.73 -8.82
N GLY A 127 11.76 11.66 -8.42
CA GLY A 127 11.30 12.74 -9.27
C GLY A 127 10.37 12.28 -10.40
N TYR A 128 9.72 11.13 -10.27
CA TYR A 128 8.77 10.61 -11.25
C TYR A 128 7.32 11.00 -10.97
N ALA A 129 7.06 11.58 -9.82
CA ALA A 129 5.77 12.13 -9.43
C ALA A 129 5.95 13.40 -8.61
N LYS A 130 4.95 14.24 -8.59
CA LYS A 130 4.80 15.37 -7.67
C LYS A 130 3.66 15.12 -6.69
N VAL A 131 3.71 15.75 -5.52
CA VAL A 131 2.57 15.78 -4.59
C VAL A 131 1.46 16.61 -5.20
N SER A 132 0.26 16.05 -5.25
CA SER A 132 -0.90 16.68 -5.90
C SER A 132 -2.22 16.15 -5.34
N TYR A 133 -3.34 16.83 -5.66
CA TYR A 133 -4.69 16.38 -5.30
C TYR A 133 -4.89 16.15 -3.79
N LEU A 134 -4.35 17.06 -2.97
CA LEU A 134 -4.56 17.08 -1.52
C LEU A 134 -5.90 17.78 -1.23
N TYR A 135 -6.98 17.02 -1.18
CA TYR A 135 -8.32 17.53 -0.89
C TYR A 135 -8.67 17.47 0.60
N ASP A 136 -7.90 16.74 1.39
CA ASP A 136 -8.05 16.58 2.83
C ASP A 136 -6.67 16.34 3.47
N GLU A 137 -6.62 16.23 4.80
CA GLU A 137 -5.42 15.75 5.52
C GLU A 137 -5.32 14.24 5.36
N TYR A 138 -4.44 13.81 4.46
CA TYR A 138 -4.20 12.39 4.22
C TYR A 138 -3.05 11.85 5.09
N THR A 139 -3.16 10.57 5.45
CA THR A 139 -2.27 9.87 6.38
C THR A 139 -0.78 10.03 6.05
N TYR A 140 -0.40 9.98 4.78
CA TYR A 140 1.01 9.98 4.38
C TYR A 140 1.48 11.30 3.75
N THR A 141 0.66 12.36 3.77
CA THR A 141 0.99 13.67 3.15
C THR A 141 2.36 14.20 3.58
N GLY A 142 2.66 14.19 4.87
CA GLY A 142 3.94 14.70 5.38
C GLY A 142 5.17 13.91 4.87
N ARG A 143 5.04 12.59 4.71
CA ARG A 143 6.10 11.75 4.11
C ARG A 143 6.34 12.11 2.65
N LEU A 144 5.25 12.31 1.88
CA LEU A 144 5.33 12.67 0.47
C LEU A 144 5.95 14.06 0.26
N GLN A 145 5.53 15.04 1.04
CA GLN A 145 6.08 16.41 0.96
C GLN A 145 7.58 16.44 1.29
N LYS A 146 8.02 15.67 2.29
CA LYS A 146 9.44 15.52 2.62
C LYS A 146 10.20 14.88 1.45
N ALA A 147 9.68 13.80 0.88
CA ALA A 147 10.27 13.11 -0.27
C ALA A 147 10.38 14.04 -1.50
N GLU A 148 9.34 14.86 -1.75
CA GLU A 148 9.35 15.83 -2.84
C GLU A 148 10.41 16.91 -2.64
N LYS A 149 10.53 17.43 -1.42
CA LYS A 149 11.59 18.41 -1.08
C LYS A 149 12.97 17.82 -1.36
N GLU A 150 13.24 16.59 -0.91
CA GLU A 150 14.51 15.91 -1.15
C GLU A 150 14.78 15.70 -2.65
N ALA A 151 13.77 15.34 -3.44
CA ALA A 151 13.88 15.18 -4.89
C ALA A 151 14.20 16.51 -5.60
N LYS A 152 13.55 17.61 -5.18
CA LYS A 152 13.80 18.98 -5.66
C LYS A 152 15.22 19.45 -5.36
N GLU A 153 15.69 19.25 -4.13
CA GLU A 153 17.04 19.63 -3.71
C GLU A 153 18.13 18.89 -4.49
N ARG A 154 17.83 17.68 -4.95
CA ARG A 154 18.74 16.84 -5.73
C ARG A 154 18.51 16.93 -7.24
N GLU A 155 17.61 17.79 -7.70
CA GLU A 155 17.27 18.02 -9.11
C GLU A 155 16.96 16.72 -9.86
N LEU A 156 16.15 15.83 -9.26
CA LEU A 156 15.83 14.51 -9.82
C LEU A 156 14.58 14.53 -10.70
N GLY A 157 14.64 13.88 -11.85
CA GLY A 157 13.48 13.65 -12.71
C GLY A 157 12.77 14.94 -13.11
N LEU A 158 11.50 15.11 -12.73
CA LEU A 158 10.70 16.32 -12.99
C LEU A 158 11.34 17.64 -12.50
N TRP A 159 12.33 17.56 -11.65
CA TRP A 159 13.01 18.71 -11.03
C TRP A 159 14.37 18.97 -11.65
N ASP A 160 14.77 18.19 -12.67
CA ASP A 160 15.96 18.43 -13.47
C ASP A 160 15.84 19.79 -14.19
N LYS A 161 16.92 20.57 -14.16
CA LYS A 161 16.97 21.94 -14.69
C LYS A 161 17.60 22.05 -16.07
N GLU A 162 17.77 20.90 -16.79
CA GLU A 162 18.26 20.95 -18.17
C GLU A 162 17.32 21.67 -19.12
#